data_0bcdb6ee3dc703f854cfb0fedc03a528
#
_entry.id   0bcdb6ee3dc703f854cfb0fedc03a528
#
_cell.length_a   1.000
_cell.length_b   1.000
_cell.length_c   1.000
_cell.angle_alpha   90.00
_cell.angle_beta   90.00
_cell.angle_gamma   90.00
#
_symmetry.space_group_name_H-M   'P 1'
#
loop_
_entity.id
_entity.type
_entity.pdbx_description
1 polymer ?
#
loop_
_entity_poly.entity_id
_entity_poly.type
_entity_poly.pdbx_seq_one_letter_code
_entity_poly.pdbx_strand_id
1 'polypeptide(L)'
;MYALDLQATDICSVPTSEIESVKSSGTVLRGQPYLSELAWWRRSQCSDSKFSLTGLIHTVAPARIRERIGETLFAPVQPWDALICTSPAVQDNVRNLFDMYEEYVFERFGGQCIQRPQLPLIPLAVDLPEASPDVSVEFASRLRSKLQIDSDDIVVLWVGRLSFFEKAFPQSMFLAVEQAASQTSKSVHFLMVGWFPRGDNDYKLYLEAAQKLSPSVKVSFLDGNKPEVVSAAWNIADIFLSLVDNIQETFGLTPLEAMASGLPVVASDWDGYRLTIRDEIDGFLIPTLFPELQDLGIVLANSHALELTTYQNYVGSLAQHTSVDVRSASQALLSLIDSPSLRKRMGEAGRARVKSTFSWPVVVSQYKELFSELESCRQHYQTEHDHAEPTSVRIHPSRGNPFVDFLRFATASLGDDDFVQCGVKPDQWDFNWQQLQSVKLNSAYSNFRLNKKELDLLRSHLQSKQCCSVREIKDLFLPSRGEHVLLTLSWLCKYGLLSIVS
;
A
#
# COMPACT_ATOMS: atom_id res chain seq x y z
N MET A 1 -8.91 -3.55 15.87
CA MET A 1 -8.68 -4.42 17.05
C MET A 1 -9.95 -5.12 17.53
N TYR A 2 -11.14 -4.60 17.24
CA TYR A 2 -12.43 -5.10 17.77
C TYR A 2 -12.99 -6.38 17.13
N ALA A 3 -12.39 -6.90 16.06
CA ALA A 3 -12.93 -8.08 15.37
C ALA A 3 -12.35 -9.43 15.82
N LEU A 4 -11.37 -9.46 16.72
CA LEU A 4 -10.62 -10.68 17.01
C LEU A 4 -10.62 -11.11 18.48
N ASP A 5 -11.27 -10.43 19.41
CA ASP A 5 -11.15 -10.69 20.88
C ASP A 5 -9.69 -10.83 21.36
N LEU A 6 -8.74 -10.18 20.64
CA LEU A 6 -7.32 -10.24 20.98
C LEU A 6 -7.00 -9.35 22.17
N GLN A 7 -6.33 -9.91 23.14
CA GLN A 7 -5.69 -9.14 24.19
C GLN A 7 -4.39 -8.53 23.66
N ALA A 8 -3.91 -7.43 24.23
CA ALA A 8 -2.63 -6.83 23.83
C ALA A 8 -1.45 -7.82 23.96
N THR A 9 -1.58 -8.83 24.84
CA THR A 9 -0.64 -9.94 25.02
C THR A 9 -0.61 -10.93 23.87
N ASP A 10 -1.64 -10.95 23.01
CA ASP A 10 -1.72 -11.84 21.85
C ASP A 10 -0.98 -11.29 20.64
N ILE A 11 -0.51 -10.03 20.73
CA ILE A 11 0.23 -9.36 19.68
C ILE A 11 1.71 -9.34 20.06
N CYS A 12 2.52 -10.06 19.30
CA CYS A 12 3.97 -10.09 19.45
C CYS A 12 4.64 -9.32 18.31
N SER A 13 5.53 -8.39 18.65
CA SER A 13 6.37 -7.70 17.66
C SER A 13 7.71 -8.41 17.57
N VAL A 14 8.01 -8.98 16.41
CA VAL A 14 9.28 -9.68 16.15
C VAL A 14 9.99 -9.03 14.97
N PRO A 15 11.33 -8.87 15.02
CA PRO A 15 12.08 -8.39 13.89
C PRO A 15 12.10 -9.46 12.77
N THR A 16 12.13 -9.03 11.52
CA THR A 16 12.21 -9.93 10.35
C THR A 16 13.50 -10.77 10.32
N SER A 17 14.51 -10.38 11.11
CA SER A 17 15.72 -11.19 11.33
C SER A 17 15.49 -12.46 12.17
N GLU A 18 14.41 -12.53 12.94
CA GLU A 18 14.00 -13.72 13.69
C GLU A 18 13.15 -14.65 12.82
N ILE A 19 13.78 -15.25 11.83
CA ILE A 19 13.11 -16.04 10.79
C ILE A 19 12.28 -17.20 11.35
N GLU A 20 12.64 -17.80 12.48
CA GLU A 20 11.89 -18.89 13.08
C GLU A 20 10.50 -18.44 13.56
N SER A 21 10.41 -17.25 14.13
CA SER A 21 9.13 -16.65 14.53
C SER A 21 8.26 -16.34 13.32
N VAL A 22 8.86 -15.91 12.20
CA VAL A 22 8.13 -15.67 10.96
C VAL A 22 7.66 -16.98 10.32
N LYS A 23 8.48 -18.03 10.32
CA LYS A 23 8.10 -19.36 9.82
C LYS A 23 6.89 -19.94 10.56
N SER A 24 6.78 -19.69 11.85
CA SER A 24 5.67 -20.19 12.68
C SER A 24 4.34 -19.49 12.41
N SER A 25 4.35 -18.29 11.78
CA SER A 25 3.13 -17.56 11.46
C SER A 25 2.31 -18.17 10.31
N GLY A 26 2.92 -19.05 9.50
CA GLY A 26 2.28 -19.70 8.36
C GLY A 26 2.04 -18.79 7.15
N THR A 27 1.68 -17.54 7.36
CA THR A 27 1.44 -16.55 6.28
C THR A 27 1.91 -15.16 6.70
N VAL A 28 2.58 -14.47 5.79
CA VAL A 28 3.00 -13.08 5.94
C VAL A 28 2.11 -12.19 5.07
N LEU A 29 1.39 -11.27 5.69
CA LEU A 29 0.57 -10.27 5.00
C LEU A 29 1.31 -8.93 4.94
N ARG A 30 1.43 -8.39 3.73
CA ARG A 30 1.92 -7.04 3.47
C ARG A 30 0.78 -6.15 2.98
N GLY A 31 0.65 -4.95 3.54
CA GLY A 31 -0.36 -3.98 3.10
C GLY A 31 -0.08 -3.34 1.72
N GLN A 32 0.83 -3.89 0.93
CA GLN A 32 1.24 -3.43 -0.40
C GLN A 32 1.51 -4.63 -1.31
N PRO A 33 1.39 -4.49 -2.66
CA PRO A 33 1.50 -5.61 -3.60
C PRO A 33 2.95 -6.02 -3.93
N TYR A 34 3.92 -5.76 -3.08
CA TYR A 34 5.36 -5.97 -3.36
C TYR A 34 5.82 -7.36 -2.93
N LEU A 35 5.30 -8.42 -3.55
CA LEU A 35 5.64 -9.80 -3.21
C LEU A 35 7.05 -10.18 -3.64
N SER A 36 7.58 -9.63 -4.72
CA SER A 36 8.91 -9.96 -5.24
C SER A 36 10.00 -9.86 -4.15
N GLU A 37 10.02 -8.76 -3.40
CA GLU A 37 11.00 -8.54 -2.34
C GLU A 37 10.92 -9.58 -1.23
N LEU A 38 9.68 -9.90 -0.80
CA LEU A 38 9.43 -10.89 0.24
C LEU A 38 9.74 -12.32 -0.23
N ALA A 39 9.47 -12.63 -1.49
CA ALA A 39 9.75 -13.95 -2.06
C ALA A 39 11.26 -14.21 -2.13
N TRP A 40 12.06 -13.24 -2.57
CA TRP A 40 13.52 -13.34 -2.53
C TRP A 40 14.07 -13.38 -1.11
N TRP A 41 13.52 -12.59 -0.19
CA TRP A 41 13.88 -12.68 1.22
C TRP A 41 13.58 -14.06 1.79
N ARG A 42 12.37 -14.63 1.57
CA ARG A 42 12.01 -15.99 1.99
C ARG A 42 13.00 -17.02 1.44
N ARG A 43 13.28 -17.00 0.15
CA ARG A 43 14.20 -17.93 -0.52
C ARG A 43 15.63 -17.84 0.03
N SER A 44 16.09 -16.66 0.41
CA SER A 44 17.42 -16.49 1.00
C SER A 44 17.54 -17.09 2.40
N GLN A 45 16.44 -17.14 3.14
CA GLN A 45 16.41 -17.58 4.54
C GLN A 45 15.97 -19.03 4.72
N CYS A 46 15.11 -19.54 3.84
CA CYS A 46 14.51 -20.88 3.98
C CYS A 46 13.98 -21.40 2.62
N SER A 47 13.30 -22.54 2.64
CA SER A 47 12.56 -23.05 1.47
C SER A 47 11.36 -22.14 1.17
N ASP A 48 11.04 -22.01 -0.12
CA ASP A 48 9.88 -21.25 -0.61
C ASP A 48 8.55 -21.75 -0.04
N SER A 49 8.50 -23.00 0.39
CA SER A 49 7.32 -23.66 0.97
C SER A 49 7.17 -23.49 2.50
N LYS A 50 8.00 -22.69 3.16
CA LYS A 50 7.92 -22.56 4.64
C LYS A 50 6.75 -21.71 5.12
N PHE A 51 6.40 -20.66 4.39
CA PHE A 51 5.23 -19.81 4.67
C PHE A 51 4.73 -19.18 3.38
N SER A 52 3.47 -18.79 3.37
CA SER A 52 2.84 -18.08 2.26
C SER A 52 3.07 -16.58 2.35
N LEU A 53 3.04 -15.91 1.21
CA LEU A 53 3.15 -14.45 1.11
C LEU A 53 1.85 -13.89 0.56
N THR A 54 1.33 -12.86 1.18
CA THR A 54 0.14 -12.15 0.70
C THR A 54 0.41 -10.66 0.63
N GLY A 55 -0.06 -10.01 -0.45
CA GLY A 55 0.03 -8.58 -0.66
C GLY A 55 -1.33 -7.98 -0.99
N LEU A 56 -1.60 -6.77 -0.52
CA LEU A 56 -2.87 -6.08 -0.78
C LEU A 56 -2.68 -5.02 -1.86
N ILE A 57 -3.58 -5.02 -2.85
CA ILE A 57 -3.60 -4.04 -3.94
C ILE A 57 -4.58 -2.91 -3.61
N HIS A 58 -4.05 -1.72 -3.32
CA HIS A 58 -4.83 -0.51 -3.06
C HIS A 58 -5.06 0.34 -4.31
N THR A 59 -4.21 0.20 -5.31
CA THR A 59 -4.32 0.91 -6.59
C THR A 59 -3.46 0.22 -7.65
N VAL A 60 -3.87 0.35 -8.90
CA VAL A 60 -3.12 -0.12 -10.07
C VAL A 60 -2.76 1.03 -11.02
N ALA A 61 -3.10 2.27 -10.66
CA ALA A 61 -2.90 3.43 -11.51
C ALA A 61 -1.43 3.88 -11.63
N PRO A 62 -0.60 3.94 -10.55
CA PRO A 62 0.79 4.35 -10.68
C PRO A 62 1.61 3.32 -11.46
N ALA A 63 2.40 3.77 -12.45
CA ALA A 63 3.27 2.89 -13.24
C ALA A 63 4.18 2.03 -12.36
N ARG A 64 4.79 2.61 -11.32
CA ARG A 64 5.64 1.88 -10.39
C ARG A 64 4.92 0.75 -9.63
N ILE A 65 3.63 0.90 -9.33
CA ILE A 65 2.85 -0.18 -8.71
C ILE A 65 2.66 -1.32 -9.71
N ARG A 66 2.35 -0.99 -10.98
CA ARG A 66 2.21 -1.98 -12.06
C ARG A 66 3.52 -2.74 -12.30
N GLU A 67 4.65 -2.03 -12.32
CA GLU A 67 5.98 -2.62 -12.42
C GLU A 67 6.24 -3.61 -11.26
N ARG A 68 5.94 -3.20 -10.03
CA ARG A 68 6.12 -4.06 -8.85
C ARG A 68 5.20 -5.28 -8.84
N ILE A 69 3.99 -5.16 -9.37
CA ILE A 69 3.10 -6.30 -9.57
C ILE A 69 3.67 -7.22 -10.67
N GLY A 70 4.14 -6.66 -11.78
CA GLY A 70 4.76 -7.43 -12.86
C GLY A 70 6.05 -8.15 -12.44
N GLU A 71 6.89 -7.53 -11.60
CA GLU A 71 8.10 -8.15 -11.03
C GLU A 71 7.82 -9.46 -10.29
N THR A 72 6.59 -9.69 -9.82
CA THR A 72 6.19 -10.95 -9.19
C THR A 72 6.41 -12.17 -10.10
N LEU A 73 6.25 -11.99 -11.41
CA LEU A 73 6.44 -13.06 -12.40
C LEU A 73 7.90 -13.48 -12.57
N PHE A 74 8.84 -12.61 -12.18
CA PHE A 74 10.29 -12.88 -12.25
C PHE A 74 10.90 -13.24 -10.89
N ALA A 75 10.09 -13.18 -9.84
CA ALA A 75 10.48 -13.50 -8.48
C ALA A 75 10.10 -14.94 -8.13
N PRO A 76 10.69 -15.52 -7.08
CA PRO A 76 10.33 -16.87 -6.62
C PRO A 76 8.99 -16.91 -5.86
N VAL A 77 7.98 -16.28 -6.44
CA VAL A 77 6.60 -16.33 -5.98
C VAL A 77 6.01 -17.69 -6.36
N GLN A 78 5.14 -18.21 -5.52
CA GLN A 78 4.64 -19.57 -5.61
C GLN A 78 3.10 -19.59 -5.72
N PRO A 79 2.49 -20.70 -6.18
CA PRO A 79 1.03 -20.84 -6.25
C PRO A 79 0.30 -20.73 -4.90
N TRP A 80 1.01 -20.84 -3.79
CA TRP A 80 0.52 -20.61 -2.42
C TRP A 80 0.80 -19.18 -1.92
N ASP A 81 1.16 -18.26 -2.79
CA ASP A 81 1.23 -16.84 -2.51
C ASP A 81 0.04 -16.12 -3.18
N ALA A 82 -0.35 -14.96 -2.68
CA ALA A 82 -1.53 -14.26 -3.20
C ALA A 82 -1.36 -12.73 -3.27
N LEU A 83 -1.90 -12.13 -4.33
CA LEU A 83 -2.17 -10.69 -4.44
C LEU A 83 -3.66 -10.46 -4.27
N ILE A 84 -4.05 -9.91 -3.14
CA ILE A 84 -5.44 -9.66 -2.78
C ILE A 84 -5.96 -8.46 -3.57
N CYS A 85 -6.98 -8.71 -4.39
CA CYS A 85 -7.65 -7.69 -5.19
C CYS A 85 -8.88 -7.18 -4.45
N THR A 86 -9.09 -5.87 -4.44
CA THR A 86 -10.20 -5.25 -3.71
C THR A 86 -11.47 -5.16 -4.55
N SER A 87 -11.37 -5.25 -5.88
CA SER A 87 -12.49 -5.24 -6.81
C SER A 87 -12.26 -6.18 -8.01
N PRO A 88 -13.33 -6.60 -8.72
CA PRO A 88 -13.21 -7.36 -9.96
C PRO A 88 -12.40 -6.62 -11.01
N ALA A 89 -12.57 -5.30 -11.16
CA ALA A 89 -11.83 -4.50 -12.14
C ALA A 89 -10.32 -4.46 -11.83
N VAL A 90 -9.93 -4.39 -10.56
CA VAL A 90 -8.52 -4.54 -10.15
C VAL A 90 -8.01 -5.94 -10.48
N GLN A 91 -8.79 -6.98 -10.18
CA GLN A 91 -8.40 -8.35 -10.48
C GLN A 91 -8.18 -8.57 -11.98
N ASP A 92 -9.09 -8.08 -12.82
CA ASP A 92 -8.97 -8.18 -14.29
C ASP A 92 -7.79 -7.37 -14.83
N ASN A 93 -7.55 -6.17 -14.26
CA ASN A 93 -6.40 -5.35 -14.63
C ASN A 93 -5.07 -6.08 -14.33
N VAL A 94 -4.97 -6.75 -13.18
CA VAL A 94 -3.77 -7.51 -12.81
C VAL A 94 -3.60 -8.76 -13.68
N ARG A 95 -4.70 -9.48 -14.01
CA ARG A 95 -4.66 -10.59 -14.96
C ARG A 95 -4.11 -10.15 -16.32
N ASN A 96 -4.69 -9.08 -16.87
CA ASN A 96 -4.21 -8.52 -18.14
C ASN A 96 -2.73 -8.11 -18.07
N LEU A 97 -2.30 -7.53 -16.96
CA LEU A 97 -0.89 -7.18 -16.78
C LEU A 97 0.01 -8.43 -16.80
N PHE A 98 -0.39 -9.49 -16.14
CA PHE A 98 0.35 -10.76 -16.15
C PHE A 98 0.36 -11.39 -17.54
N ASP A 99 -0.77 -11.40 -18.26
CA ASP A 99 -0.85 -11.92 -19.62
C ASP A 99 0.12 -11.19 -20.56
N MET A 100 0.16 -9.86 -20.51
CA MET A 100 1.09 -9.05 -21.30
C MET A 100 2.57 -9.33 -20.95
N TYR A 101 2.89 -9.52 -19.66
CA TYR A 101 4.25 -9.86 -19.25
C TYR A 101 4.65 -11.27 -19.72
N GLU A 102 3.75 -12.24 -19.63
CA GLU A 102 4.02 -13.61 -20.08
C GLU A 102 4.23 -13.66 -21.60
N GLU A 103 3.39 -12.97 -22.37
CA GLU A 103 3.56 -12.83 -23.83
C GLU A 103 4.95 -12.26 -24.17
N TYR A 104 5.34 -11.16 -23.53
CA TYR A 104 6.66 -10.58 -23.71
C TYR A 104 7.81 -11.52 -23.33
N VAL A 105 7.70 -12.21 -22.17
CA VAL A 105 8.73 -13.16 -21.73
C VAL A 105 8.83 -14.35 -22.65
N PHE A 106 7.71 -14.88 -23.13
CA PHE A 106 7.67 -15.96 -24.09
C PHE A 106 8.33 -15.57 -25.42
N GLU A 107 7.97 -14.40 -25.95
CA GLU A 107 8.58 -13.87 -27.17
C GLU A 107 10.09 -13.63 -27.01
N ARG A 108 10.49 -13.02 -25.90
CA ARG A 108 11.87 -12.57 -25.68
C ARG A 108 12.81 -13.69 -25.29
N PHE A 109 12.37 -14.65 -24.48
CA PHE A 109 13.22 -15.66 -23.83
C PHE A 109 12.86 -17.11 -24.20
N GLY A 110 11.75 -17.35 -24.89
CA GLY A 110 11.29 -18.69 -25.27
C GLY A 110 10.87 -19.55 -24.06
N GLY A 111 10.40 -18.94 -22.99
CA GLY A 111 10.01 -19.63 -21.75
C GLY A 111 8.71 -20.42 -21.88
N GLN A 112 8.53 -21.40 -20.98
CA GLN A 112 7.25 -22.08 -20.79
C GLN A 112 6.72 -21.72 -19.40
N CYS A 113 5.44 -21.53 -19.26
CA CYS A 113 4.68 -21.36 -18.03
C CYS A 113 5.39 -20.62 -16.87
N ILE A 114 4.97 -19.40 -16.60
CA ILE A 114 5.40 -18.63 -15.40
C ILE A 114 4.42 -18.95 -14.27
N GLN A 115 4.93 -19.23 -13.08
CA GLN A 115 4.09 -19.39 -11.90
C GLN A 115 3.54 -18.04 -11.46
N ARG A 116 2.21 -17.96 -11.29
CA ARG A 116 1.52 -16.76 -10.82
C ARG A 116 1.07 -16.93 -9.37
N PRO A 117 1.04 -15.86 -8.59
CA PRO A 117 0.33 -15.87 -7.31
C PRO A 117 -1.18 -15.99 -7.56
N GLN A 118 -1.91 -16.44 -6.55
CA GLN A 118 -3.37 -16.36 -6.57
C GLN A 118 -3.84 -14.90 -6.56
N LEU A 119 -5.01 -14.64 -7.14
CA LEU A 119 -5.64 -13.32 -7.18
C LEU A 119 -7.02 -13.37 -6.50
N PRO A 120 -7.09 -13.61 -5.19
CA PRO A 120 -8.36 -13.63 -4.47
C PRO A 120 -9.02 -12.24 -4.47
N LEU A 121 -10.35 -12.25 -4.53
CA LEU A 121 -11.17 -11.06 -4.40
C LEU A 121 -11.63 -10.94 -2.94
N ILE A 122 -11.02 -10.03 -2.18
CA ILE A 122 -11.42 -9.73 -0.80
C ILE A 122 -11.61 -8.21 -0.68
N PRO A 123 -12.82 -7.75 -0.36
CA PRO A 123 -13.12 -6.33 -0.25
C PRO A 123 -12.43 -5.71 0.97
N LEU A 124 -12.36 -4.37 1.01
CA LEU A 124 -11.99 -3.66 2.22
C LEU A 124 -13.16 -3.66 3.21
N ALA A 125 -12.82 -3.66 4.49
CA ALA A 125 -13.80 -3.54 5.56
C ALA A 125 -14.04 -2.08 5.96
N VAL A 126 -15.24 -1.81 6.47
CA VAL A 126 -15.57 -0.52 7.10
C VAL A 126 -16.11 -0.74 8.51
N ASP A 127 -15.89 0.28 9.34
CA ASP A 127 -16.50 0.32 10.66
C ASP A 127 -18.00 0.62 10.53
N LEU A 128 -18.80 -0.11 11.29
CA LEU A 128 -20.20 0.25 11.46
C LEU A 128 -20.25 1.39 12.48
N PRO A 129 -20.96 2.51 12.17
CA PRO A 129 -21.11 3.57 13.16
C PRO A 129 -21.76 2.95 14.40
N GLU A 130 -21.06 3.01 15.52
CA GLU A 130 -21.70 2.75 16.80
C GLU A 130 -22.81 3.78 16.97
N ALA A 131 -23.92 3.38 17.56
CA ALA A 131 -24.97 4.29 17.99
C ALA A 131 -24.34 5.24 19.02
N SER A 132 -23.69 6.29 18.52
CA SER A 132 -22.90 7.19 19.36
C SER A 132 -23.82 8.17 20.03
N PRO A 133 -23.72 8.36 21.34
CA PRO A 133 -24.66 9.18 22.09
C PRO A 133 -24.45 10.69 21.82
N ASP A 134 -25.50 11.44 22.07
CA ASP A 134 -25.67 12.87 22.39
C ASP A 134 -24.68 13.94 21.84
N VAL A 135 -23.36 13.76 21.87
CA VAL A 135 -22.39 14.77 21.43
C VAL A 135 -22.43 14.99 19.91
N SER A 136 -22.66 13.95 19.13
CA SER A 136 -22.76 14.05 17.67
C SER A 136 -24.06 14.70 17.23
N VAL A 137 -25.16 14.49 17.97
CA VAL A 137 -26.49 15.06 17.69
C VAL A 137 -26.51 16.58 17.95
N GLU A 138 -25.93 17.02 19.04
CA GLU A 138 -25.84 18.45 19.36
C GLU A 138 -24.98 19.22 18.34
N PHE A 139 -23.82 18.64 17.96
CA PHE A 139 -22.96 19.26 16.96
C PHE A 139 -23.63 19.26 15.57
N ALA A 140 -24.34 18.20 15.19
CA ALA A 140 -25.12 18.12 13.96
C ALA A 140 -26.21 19.19 13.91
N SER A 141 -26.94 19.39 15.00
CA SER A 141 -27.96 20.46 15.12
C SER A 141 -27.34 21.87 14.98
N ARG A 142 -26.20 22.11 15.63
CA ARG A 142 -25.46 23.37 15.49
C ARG A 142 -24.97 23.59 14.05
N LEU A 143 -24.51 22.51 13.38
CA LEU A 143 -24.06 22.56 12.00
C LEU A 143 -25.20 22.91 11.05
N ARG A 144 -26.39 22.27 11.20
CA ARG A 144 -27.60 22.62 10.44
C ARG A 144 -27.95 24.11 10.61
N SER A 145 -28.00 24.60 11.86
CA SER A 145 -28.29 26.01 12.15
C SER A 145 -27.26 26.94 11.53
N LYS A 146 -25.96 26.62 11.63
CA LYS A 146 -24.90 27.45 11.05
C LYS A 146 -24.98 27.53 9.53
N LEU A 147 -25.38 26.44 8.86
CA LEU A 147 -25.52 26.36 7.42
C LEU A 147 -26.90 26.81 6.92
N GLN A 148 -27.79 27.20 7.84
CA GLN A 148 -29.17 27.59 7.53
C GLN A 148 -29.92 26.52 6.75
N ILE A 149 -29.86 25.28 7.25
CA ILE A 149 -30.54 24.11 6.69
C ILE A 149 -31.83 23.92 7.49
N ASP A 150 -32.96 24.14 6.85
CA ASP A 150 -34.28 23.94 7.44
C ASP A 150 -34.67 22.44 7.47
N SER A 151 -35.76 22.10 8.18
CA SER A 151 -36.22 20.72 8.36
C SER A 151 -36.60 20.04 7.05
N ASP A 152 -37.12 20.79 6.09
CA ASP A 152 -37.62 20.30 4.80
C ASP A 152 -36.58 20.36 3.68
N ASP A 153 -35.44 20.98 3.94
CA ASP A 153 -34.32 21.04 3.01
C ASP A 153 -33.66 19.68 2.84
N ILE A 154 -33.15 19.42 1.65
CA ILE A 154 -32.44 18.19 1.32
C ILE A 154 -30.94 18.46 1.32
N VAL A 155 -30.22 17.59 2.00
CA VAL A 155 -28.75 17.65 2.11
C VAL A 155 -28.13 16.52 1.29
N VAL A 156 -27.46 16.90 0.20
CA VAL A 156 -26.58 16.01 -0.58
C VAL A 156 -25.17 16.13 -0.02
N LEU A 157 -24.51 15.01 0.20
CA LEU A 157 -23.19 14.95 0.82
C LEU A 157 -22.16 14.29 -0.09
N TRP A 158 -20.98 14.85 -0.15
CA TRP A 158 -19.77 14.22 -0.67
C TRP A 158 -18.67 14.28 0.41
N VAL A 159 -17.91 13.20 0.59
CA VAL A 159 -16.80 13.12 1.57
C VAL A 159 -15.54 12.62 0.88
N GLY A 160 -14.41 13.30 1.08
CA GLY A 160 -13.11 12.88 0.56
C GLY A 160 -12.16 14.04 0.29
N ARG A 161 -10.99 13.74 -0.29
CA ARG A 161 -10.07 14.79 -0.75
C ARG A 161 -10.73 15.61 -1.85
N LEU A 162 -10.70 16.93 -1.69
CA LEU A 162 -11.18 17.88 -2.71
C LEU A 162 -10.05 18.09 -3.75
N SER A 163 -9.81 17.03 -4.53
CA SER A 163 -8.77 16.97 -5.56
C SER A 163 -9.41 16.54 -6.89
N PHE A 164 -9.53 17.45 -7.81
CA PHE A 164 -10.09 17.16 -9.12
C PHE A 164 -9.21 16.24 -9.97
N PHE A 165 -7.91 16.23 -9.73
CA PHE A 165 -6.94 15.43 -10.48
C PHE A 165 -6.64 14.05 -9.86
N GLU A 166 -6.94 13.83 -8.56
CA GLU A 166 -6.69 12.54 -7.89
C GLU A 166 -7.96 11.85 -7.35
N LYS A 167 -9.11 12.52 -7.36
CA LYS A 167 -10.37 11.96 -6.84
C LYS A 167 -11.50 12.02 -7.85
N ALA A 168 -11.99 13.21 -8.13
CA ALA A 168 -13.08 13.41 -9.09
C ALA A 168 -13.13 14.88 -9.54
N PHE A 169 -13.41 15.11 -10.80
CA PHE A 169 -13.81 16.42 -11.27
C PHE A 169 -15.19 16.79 -10.72
N PRO A 170 -15.34 17.90 -9.98
CA PRO A 170 -16.60 18.21 -9.30
C PRO A 170 -17.70 18.70 -10.23
N GLN A 171 -17.39 19.05 -11.49
CA GLN A 171 -18.33 19.67 -12.41
C GLN A 171 -19.56 18.78 -12.71
N SER A 172 -19.35 17.47 -12.89
CA SER A 172 -20.45 16.53 -13.11
C SER A 172 -21.41 16.48 -11.91
N MET A 173 -20.87 16.53 -10.70
CA MET A 173 -21.68 16.58 -9.47
C MET A 173 -22.43 17.91 -9.34
N PHE A 174 -21.81 19.07 -9.59
CA PHE A 174 -22.46 20.36 -9.57
C PHE A 174 -23.59 20.43 -10.58
N LEU A 175 -23.36 19.98 -11.81
CA LEU A 175 -24.38 19.96 -12.87
C LEU A 175 -25.54 19.01 -12.50
N ALA A 176 -25.27 17.84 -11.97
CA ALA A 176 -26.31 16.88 -11.60
C ALA A 176 -27.19 17.39 -10.47
N VAL A 177 -26.59 18.00 -9.43
CA VAL A 177 -27.35 18.56 -8.31
C VAL A 177 -28.17 19.78 -8.77
N GLU A 178 -27.62 20.66 -9.59
CA GLU A 178 -28.36 21.81 -10.16
C GLU A 178 -29.56 21.38 -10.98
N GLN A 179 -29.35 20.42 -11.91
CA GLN A 179 -30.45 19.90 -12.73
C GLN A 179 -31.56 19.23 -11.89
N ALA A 180 -31.19 18.54 -10.81
CA ALA A 180 -32.18 17.98 -9.88
C ALA A 180 -32.90 19.07 -9.09
N ALA A 181 -32.15 20.03 -8.54
CA ALA A 181 -32.70 21.14 -7.75
C ALA A 181 -33.67 22.01 -8.54
N SER A 182 -33.40 22.23 -9.84
CA SER A 182 -34.28 23.02 -10.72
C SER A 182 -35.63 22.36 -11.00
N GLN A 183 -35.81 21.07 -10.70
CA GLN A 183 -37.02 20.29 -10.99
C GLN A 183 -37.83 19.96 -9.73
N THR A 184 -37.41 20.42 -8.56
CA THR A 184 -38.13 20.25 -7.30
C THR A 184 -38.44 21.59 -6.65
N SER A 185 -39.43 21.61 -5.75
CA SER A 185 -39.71 22.77 -4.91
C SER A 185 -38.92 22.83 -3.62
N LYS A 186 -38.09 21.79 -3.34
CA LYS A 186 -37.28 21.70 -2.14
C LYS A 186 -35.98 22.50 -2.29
N SER A 187 -35.55 23.09 -1.19
CA SER A 187 -34.22 23.70 -1.12
C SER A 187 -33.16 22.58 -1.00
N VAL A 188 -32.12 22.67 -1.83
CA VAL A 188 -31.06 21.65 -1.87
C VAL A 188 -29.74 22.25 -1.41
N HIS A 189 -29.11 21.61 -0.45
CA HIS A 189 -27.75 21.91 0.01
C HIS A 189 -26.81 20.82 -0.49
N PHE A 190 -25.65 21.23 -0.99
CA PHE A 190 -24.58 20.30 -1.34
C PHE A 190 -23.37 20.53 -0.43
N LEU A 191 -23.12 19.57 0.46
CA LEU A 191 -21.99 19.62 1.39
C LEU A 191 -20.84 18.82 0.84
N MET A 192 -19.70 19.48 0.62
CA MET A 192 -18.46 18.84 0.23
C MET A 192 -17.49 18.87 1.42
N VAL A 193 -17.33 17.72 2.08
CA VAL A 193 -16.54 17.57 3.29
C VAL A 193 -15.18 16.96 2.95
N GLY A 194 -14.11 17.71 3.18
CA GLY A 194 -12.77 17.23 2.84
C GLY A 194 -11.71 18.31 3.05
N TRP A 195 -10.60 18.13 2.37
CA TRP A 195 -9.51 19.11 2.37
C TRP A 195 -8.96 19.30 0.96
N PHE A 196 -8.45 20.48 0.69
CA PHE A 196 -7.86 20.84 -0.59
C PHE A 196 -6.34 20.60 -0.54
N PRO A 197 -5.78 19.70 -1.36
CA PRO A 197 -4.34 19.39 -1.33
C PRO A 197 -3.43 20.60 -1.59
N ARG A 198 -3.88 21.53 -2.44
CA ARG A 198 -3.15 22.76 -2.76
C ARG A 198 -3.74 24.00 -2.09
N GLY A 199 -4.53 23.80 -1.01
CA GLY A 199 -5.09 24.86 -0.19
C GLY A 199 -6.03 25.80 -0.96
N ASP A 200 -5.83 27.12 -0.76
CA ASP A 200 -6.69 28.15 -1.30
C ASP A 200 -6.80 28.16 -2.85
N ASN A 201 -5.80 27.66 -3.54
CA ASN A 201 -5.83 27.61 -5.01
C ASN A 201 -6.91 26.63 -5.50
N ASP A 202 -6.96 25.44 -4.90
CA ASP A 202 -7.99 24.45 -5.25
C ASP A 202 -9.37 24.93 -4.75
N TYR A 203 -9.46 25.49 -3.56
CA TYR A 203 -10.70 26.05 -3.03
C TYR A 203 -11.34 27.08 -3.98
N LYS A 204 -10.54 28.01 -4.53
CA LYS A 204 -11.03 29.01 -5.49
C LYS A 204 -11.58 28.39 -6.77
N LEU A 205 -10.91 27.35 -7.29
CA LEU A 205 -11.38 26.63 -8.49
C LEU A 205 -12.72 25.91 -8.24
N TYR A 206 -12.86 25.24 -7.09
CA TYR A 206 -14.10 24.58 -6.71
C TYR A 206 -15.23 25.58 -6.46
N LEU A 207 -14.94 26.70 -5.80
CA LEU A 207 -15.93 27.76 -5.55
C LEU A 207 -16.41 28.37 -6.85
N GLU A 208 -15.51 28.70 -7.78
CA GLU A 208 -15.86 29.23 -9.10
C GLU A 208 -16.74 28.24 -9.88
N ALA A 209 -16.38 26.95 -9.89
CA ALA A 209 -17.15 25.92 -10.56
C ALA A 209 -18.54 25.78 -9.94
N ALA A 210 -18.64 25.74 -8.62
CA ALA A 210 -19.94 25.67 -7.92
C ALA A 210 -20.85 26.87 -8.25
N GLN A 211 -20.31 28.09 -8.21
CA GLN A 211 -21.06 29.31 -8.52
C GLN A 211 -21.58 29.35 -9.96
N LYS A 212 -20.81 28.80 -10.91
CA LYS A 212 -21.18 28.80 -12.33
C LYS A 212 -22.11 27.64 -12.72
N LEU A 213 -21.91 26.46 -12.13
CA LEU A 213 -22.56 25.21 -12.55
C LEU A 213 -23.71 24.80 -11.64
N SER A 214 -23.79 25.35 -10.43
CA SER A 214 -24.90 25.05 -9.49
C SER A 214 -25.36 26.30 -8.75
N PRO A 215 -25.80 27.36 -9.46
CA PRO A 215 -26.15 28.65 -8.86
C PRO A 215 -27.39 28.60 -7.95
N SER A 216 -28.30 27.62 -8.15
CA SER A 216 -29.52 27.46 -7.33
C SER A 216 -29.28 26.62 -6.07
N VAL A 217 -28.13 25.95 -5.97
CA VAL A 217 -27.78 25.02 -4.88
C VAL A 217 -26.89 25.73 -3.86
N LYS A 218 -27.18 25.55 -2.58
CA LYS A 218 -26.32 26.06 -1.51
C LYS A 218 -25.12 25.11 -1.31
N VAL A 219 -24.01 25.36 -2.05
CA VAL A 219 -22.79 24.57 -1.92
C VAL A 219 -21.96 25.05 -0.74
N SER A 220 -21.54 24.14 0.14
CA SER A 220 -20.70 24.40 1.30
C SER A 220 -19.49 23.48 1.35
N PHE A 221 -18.29 24.03 1.53
CA PHE A 221 -17.05 23.29 1.72
C PHE A 221 -16.72 23.25 3.21
N LEU A 222 -16.58 22.04 3.77
CA LEU A 222 -16.34 21.81 5.19
C LEU A 222 -15.00 21.08 5.40
N ASP A 223 -14.32 21.41 6.48
CA ASP A 223 -13.02 20.83 6.81
C ASP A 223 -13.14 19.37 7.26
N GLY A 224 -12.79 18.46 6.38
CA GLY A 224 -12.79 17.01 6.62
C GLY A 224 -11.63 16.49 7.49
N ASN A 225 -10.67 17.37 7.89
CA ASN A 225 -9.66 17.00 8.88
C ASN A 225 -10.21 17.00 10.32
N LYS A 226 -11.44 17.47 10.51
CA LYS A 226 -12.14 17.52 11.79
C LYS A 226 -13.13 16.35 11.91
N PRO A 227 -12.84 15.32 12.72
CA PRO A 227 -13.70 14.15 12.85
C PRO A 227 -15.14 14.49 13.25
N GLU A 228 -15.30 15.51 14.10
CA GLU A 228 -16.62 15.99 14.53
C GLU A 228 -17.45 16.59 13.38
N VAL A 229 -16.79 17.25 12.41
CA VAL A 229 -17.46 17.78 11.21
C VAL A 229 -17.89 16.65 10.29
N VAL A 230 -17.01 15.67 10.08
CA VAL A 230 -17.30 14.48 9.25
C VAL A 230 -18.47 13.69 9.86
N SER A 231 -18.42 13.39 11.16
CA SER A 231 -19.49 12.70 11.88
C SER A 231 -20.82 13.44 11.80
N ALA A 232 -20.81 14.77 12.01
CA ALA A 232 -22.03 15.58 11.88
C ALA A 232 -22.58 15.58 10.46
N ALA A 233 -21.70 15.65 9.44
CA ALA A 233 -22.15 15.62 8.05
C ALA A 233 -22.87 14.33 7.68
N TRP A 234 -22.38 13.17 8.13
CA TRP A 234 -23.06 11.88 7.98
C TRP A 234 -24.47 11.88 8.64
N ASN A 235 -24.62 12.56 9.78
CA ASN A 235 -25.88 12.61 10.52
C ASN A 235 -26.92 13.56 9.91
N ILE A 236 -26.49 14.63 9.23
CA ILE A 236 -27.43 15.61 8.66
C ILE A 236 -27.76 15.39 7.19
N ALA A 237 -27.02 14.49 6.53
CA ALA A 237 -27.20 14.20 5.12
C ALA A 237 -28.44 13.33 4.85
N ASP A 238 -29.03 13.55 3.67
CA ASP A 238 -30.16 12.76 3.14
C ASP A 238 -29.73 11.84 2.01
N ILE A 239 -28.73 12.21 1.23
CA ILE A 239 -28.25 11.51 0.03
C ILE A 239 -26.74 11.63 -0.03
N PHE A 240 -26.03 10.56 -0.34
CA PHE A 240 -24.61 10.60 -0.64
C PHE A 240 -24.39 10.59 -2.15
N LEU A 241 -23.54 11.49 -2.66
CA LEU A 241 -23.22 11.64 -4.08
C LEU A 241 -21.71 11.48 -4.30
N SER A 242 -21.31 10.54 -5.18
CA SER A 242 -19.90 10.32 -5.52
C SER A 242 -19.73 9.95 -6.99
N LEU A 243 -19.63 10.96 -7.86
CA LEU A 243 -19.41 10.76 -9.29
C LEU A 243 -17.91 10.73 -9.61
N VAL A 244 -17.23 9.70 -9.12
CA VAL A 244 -15.80 9.47 -9.39
C VAL A 244 -15.58 9.12 -10.84
N ASP A 245 -14.51 9.68 -11.43
CA ASP A 245 -14.09 9.54 -12.81
C ASP A 245 -12.59 9.19 -12.92
N ASN A 246 -11.95 8.83 -11.81
CA ASN A 246 -10.50 8.70 -11.71
C ASN A 246 -10.05 7.25 -11.55
N ILE A 247 -9.03 6.85 -12.32
CA ILE A 247 -8.44 5.49 -12.29
C ILE A 247 -7.72 5.13 -10.97
N GLN A 248 -7.53 6.09 -10.06
CA GLN A 248 -6.98 5.81 -8.73
C GLN A 248 -8.00 5.16 -7.78
N GLU A 249 -9.29 5.38 -8.03
CA GLU A 249 -10.33 4.77 -7.22
C GLU A 249 -10.46 3.29 -7.57
N THR A 250 -10.19 2.42 -6.62
CA THR A 250 -10.19 0.97 -6.81
C THR A 250 -11.24 0.23 -5.98
N PHE A 251 -11.85 0.92 -5.00
CA PHE A 251 -12.83 0.29 -4.13
C PHE A 251 -13.93 1.24 -3.66
N GLY A 252 -13.55 2.37 -3.03
CA GLY A 252 -14.48 3.36 -2.51
C GLY A 252 -15.00 3.06 -1.13
N LEU A 253 -14.27 3.47 -0.10
CA LEU A 253 -14.72 3.36 1.29
C LEU A 253 -15.87 4.32 1.62
N THR A 254 -15.86 5.53 1.06
CA THR A 254 -16.84 6.57 1.40
C THR A 254 -18.29 6.22 1.00
N PRO A 255 -18.58 5.55 -0.12
CA PRO A 255 -19.93 5.00 -0.36
C PRO A 255 -20.36 3.96 0.68
N LEU A 256 -19.43 3.11 1.15
CA LEU A 256 -19.74 2.15 2.21
C LEU A 256 -19.98 2.82 3.57
N GLU A 257 -19.22 3.88 3.89
CA GLU A 257 -19.47 4.70 5.08
C GLU A 257 -20.84 5.40 5.02
N ALA A 258 -21.24 5.88 3.84
CA ALA A 258 -22.58 6.43 3.59
C ALA A 258 -23.66 5.36 3.81
N MET A 259 -23.50 4.18 3.21
CA MET A 259 -24.42 3.06 3.40
C MET A 259 -24.46 2.61 4.87
N ALA A 260 -23.35 2.54 5.56
CA ALA A 260 -23.27 2.24 6.99
C ALA A 260 -24.03 3.28 7.83
N SER A 261 -23.99 4.54 7.41
CA SER A 261 -24.76 5.64 8.01
C SER A 261 -26.27 5.61 7.64
N GLY A 262 -26.66 4.71 6.72
CA GLY A 262 -28.06 4.54 6.27
C GLY A 262 -28.46 5.55 5.19
N LEU A 263 -27.52 6.12 4.46
CA LEU A 263 -27.78 7.00 3.33
C LEU A 263 -27.93 6.21 2.02
N PRO A 264 -28.89 6.55 1.16
CA PRO A 264 -28.88 6.09 -0.22
C PRO A 264 -27.72 6.73 -0.96
N VAL A 265 -27.11 5.98 -1.88
CA VAL A 265 -25.92 6.39 -2.61
C VAL A 265 -26.24 6.64 -4.07
N VAL A 266 -25.78 7.75 -4.64
CA VAL A 266 -25.71 8.00 -6.09
C VAL A 266 -24.23 8.06 -6.47
N ALA A 267 -23.76 7.09 -7.25
CA ALA A 267 -22.34 6.94 -7.55
C ALA A 267 -22.11 6.54 -9.01
N SER A 268 -20.94 6.86 -9.56
CA SER A 268 -20.57 6.39 -10.88
C SER A 268 -20.52 4.85 -10.95
N ASP A 269 -20.96 4.29 -12.05
CA ASP A 269 -20.73 2.88 -12.40
C ASP A 269 -19.26 2.68 -12.79
N TRP A 270 -18.38 2.69 -11.76
CA TRP A 270 -16.94 2.76 -11.90
C TRP A 270 -16.24 1.83 -10.93
N ASP A 271 -15.32 1.02 -11.43
CA ASP A 271 -14.42 0.13 -10.67
C ASP A 271 -15.10 -0.54 -9.44
N GLY A 272 -14.57 -0.34 -8.25
CA GLY A 272 -15.02 -0.95 -7.01
C GLY A 272 -16.44 -0.59 -6.59
N TYR A 273 -16.98 0.53 -7.06
CA TYR A 273 -18.37 0.92 -6.77
C TYR A 273 -19.37 -0.11 -7.30
N ARG A 274 -19.06 -0.80 -8.41
CA ARG A 274 -19.86 -1.92 -8.94
C ARG A 274 -19.94 -3.11 -7.99
N LEU A 275 -18.92 -3.30 -7.16
CA LEU A 275 -18.93 -4.35 -6.13
C LEU A 275 -19.70 -3.91 -4.89
N THR A 276 -19.55 -2.65 -4.51
CA THR A 276 -20.04 -2.13 -3.23
C THR A 276 -21.53 -1.80 -3.27
N ILE A 277 -22.05 -1.23 -4.37
CA ILE A 277 -23.40 -0.73 -4.52
C ILE A 277 -24.22 -1.66 -5.43
N ARG A 278 -25.41 -2.04 -5.04
CA ARG A 278 -26.39 -2.72 -5.90
C ARG A 278 -27.33 -1.67 -6.46
N ASP A 279 -27.31 -1.53 -7.79
CA ASP A 279 -28.14 -0.56 -8.50
C ASP A 279 -29.62 -0.74 -8.18
N GLU A 280 -30.36 0.37 -7.99
CA GLU A 280 -31.77 0.46 -7.62
C GLU A 280 -32.17 -0.17 -6.26
N ILE A 281 -31.19 -0.79 -5.54
CA ILE A 281 -31.42 -1.46 -4.25
C ILE A 281 -30.82 -0.64 -3.11
N ASP A 282 -29.52 -0.38 -3.13
CA ASP A 282 -28.79 0.36 -2.11
C ASP A 282 -28.59 1.83 -2.51
N GLY A 283 -28.74 2.13 -3.80
CA GLY A 283 -28.52 3.41 -4.43
C GLY A 283 -28.66 3.30 -5.94
N PHE A 284 -28.05 4.24 -6.65
CA PHE A 284 -28.03 4.29 -8.12
C PHE A 284 -26.58 4.30 -8.64
N LEU A 285 -26.31 3.41 -9.60
CA LEU A 285 -25.06 3.39 -10.36
C LEU A 285 -25.25 4.19 -11.66
N ILE A 286 -24.48 5.25 -11.80
CA ILE A 286 -24.58 6.20 -12.90
C ILE A 286 -23.64 5.78 -14.03
N PRO A 287 -24.13 5.59 -15.27
CA PRO A 287 -23.32 5.17 -16.39
C PRO A 287 -22.10 6.06 -16.63
N THR A 288 -20.99 5.43 -16.95
CA THR A 288 -19.74 6.10 -17.32
C THR A 288 -19.28 5.68 -18.71
N LEU A 289 -18.54 6.56 -19.38
CA LEU A 289 -17.96 6.31 -20.69
C LEU A 289 -16.49 6.66 -20.68
N PHE A 290 -15.65 5.70 -21.07
CA PHE A 290 -14.20 5.88 -21.22
C PHE A 290 -13.80 5.70 -22.68
N PRO A 291 -12.98 6.59 -23.28
CA PRO A 291 -12.65 6.49 -24.69
C PRO A 291 -11.66 5.35 -24.97
N GLU A 292 -11.87 4.62 -26.05
CA GLU A 292 -10.92 3.62 -26.54
C GLU A 292 -9.82 4.30 -27.34
N LEU A 293 -8.67 4.51 -26.74
CA LEU A 293 -7.50 5.13 -27.37
C LEU A 293 -6.36 4.12 -27.46
N GLN A 294 -5.64 4.14 -28.57
CA GLN A 294 -4.42 3.35 -28.77
C GLN A 294 -3.19 4.27 -28.73
N ASP A 295 -2.90 4.96 -29.78
CA ASP A 295 -1.65 5.73 -29.92
C ASP A 295 -1.50 6.87 -28.93
N LEU A 296 -2.53 7.66 -28.68
CA LEU A 296 -2.50 8.75 -27.71
C LEU A 296 -2.39 8.21 -26.27
N GLY A 297 -3.00 7.06 -26.00
CA GLY A 297 -2.86 6.39 -24.71
C GLY A 297 -1.41 5.97 -24.44
N ILE A 298 -0.72 5.43 -25.45
CA ILE A 298 0.70 5.06 -25.36
C ILE A 298 1.58 6.30 -25.16
N VAL A 299 1.31 7.40 -25.89
CA VAL A 299 2.04 8.67 -25.73
C VAL A 299 1.90 9.19 -24.29
N LEU A 300 0.69 9.16 -23.72
CA LEU A 300 0.43 9.59 -22.35
C LEU A 300 1.17 8.72 -21.33
N ALA A 301 1.11 7.40 -21.50
CA ALA A 301 1.79 6.45 -20.63
C ALA A 301 3.32 6.62 -20.68
N ASN A 302 3.91 6.75 -21.88
CA ASN A 302 5.34 6.97 -22.07
C ASN A 302 5.78 8.32 -21.48
N SER A 303 4.98 9.38 -21.67
CA SER A 303 5.30 10.68 -21.07
C SER A 303 5.36 10.63 -19.55
N HIS A 304 4.50 9.82 -18.92
CA HIS A 304 4.55 9.58 -17.49
C HIS A 304 5.73 8.68 -17.10
N ALA A 305 5.97 7.59 -17.82
CA ALA A 305 7.06 6.65 -17.53
C ALA A 305 8.45 7.31 -17.66
N LEU A 306 8.61 8.26 -18.60
CA LEU A 306 9.83 9.04 -18.81
C LEU A 306 9.91 10.31 -17.94
N GLU A 307 9.00 10.48 -16.97
CA GLU A 307 8.95 11.64 -16.07
C GLU A 307 8.79 13.00 -16.78
N LEU A 308 8.28 13.00 -18.03
CA LEU A 308 7.99 14.21 -18.79
C LEU A 308 6.70 14.90 -18.32
N THR A 309 5.84 14.17 -17.61
CA THR A 309 4.64 14.69 -16.94
C THR A 309 4.51 14.12 -15.54
N THR A 310 3.85 14.89 -14.66
CA THR A 310 3.61 14.44 -13.29
C THR A 310 2.53 13.36 -13.23
N TYR A 311 2.54 12.58 -12.15
CA TYR A 311 1.47 11.59 -11.88
C TYR A 311 0.08 12.26 -11.84
N GLN A 312 -0.02 13.42 -11.22
CA GLN A 312 -1.27 14.19 -11.15
C GLN A 312 -1.80 14.59 -12.53
N ASN A 313 -0.90 15.03 -13.42
CA ASN A 313 -1.30 15.33 -14.79
C ASN A 313 -1.72 14.07 -15.55
N TYR A 314 -1.03 12.95 -15.33
CA TYR A 314 -1.37 11.67 -15.95
C TYR A 314 -2.79 11.23 -15.56
N VAL A 315 -3.07 11.05 -14.26
CA VAL A 315 -4.39 10.60 -13.82
C VAL A 315 -5.49 11.64 -14.02
N GLY A 316 -5.18 12.92 -13.87
CA GLY A 316 -6.11 14.02 -14.12
C GLY A 316 -6.51 14.14 -15.60
N SER A 317 -5.59 13.86 -16.52
CA SER A 317 -5.91 13.82 -17.96
C SER A 317 -6.90 12.71 -18.30
N LEU A 318 -6.74 11.53 -17.67
CA LEU A 318 -7.68 10.42 -17.86
C LEU A 318 -9.05 10.76 -17.27
N ALA A 319 -9.08 11.27 -16.03
CA ALA A 319 -10.32 11.67 -15.36
C ALA A 319 -11.08 12.77 -16.13
N GLN A 320 -10.38 13.78 -16.68
CA GLN A 320 -11.02 14.84 -17.49
C GLN A 320 -11.72 14.29 -18.74
N HIS A 321 -11.29 13.13 -19.23
CA HIS A 321 -11.87 12.49 -20.43
C HIS A 321 -12.73 11.27 -20.11
N THR A 322 -13.01 11.02 -18.83
CA THR A 322 -14.00 10.02 -18.37
C THR A 322 -15.35 10.72 -18.24
N SER A 323 -16.32 10.33 -19.04
CA SER A 323 -17.67 10.89 -18.99
C SER A 323 -18.49 10.19 -17.90
N VAL A 324 -19.25 10.97 -17.14
CA VAL A 324 -20.29 10.48 -16.23
C VAL A 324 -21.63 11.03 -16.72
N ASP A 325 -22.66 10.20 -16.81
CA ASP A 325 -23.99 10.64 -17.31
C ASP A 325 -24.68 11.55 -16.29
N VAL A 326 -24.50 12.85 -16.46
CA VAL A 326 -25.08 13.91 -15.62
C VAL A 326 -26.61 13.84 -15.61
N ARG A 327 -27.26 13.45 -16.72
CA ARG A 327 -28.72 13.36 -16.82
C ARG A 327 -29.23 12.22 -15.93
N SER A 328 -28.65 11.04 -16.05
CA SER A 328 -29.01 9.90 -15.18
C SER A 328 -28.76 10.20 -13.71
N ALA A 329 -27.61 10.86 -13.39
CA ALA A 329 -27.33 11.31 -12.02
C ALA A 329 -28.37 12.31 -11.49
N SER A 330 -28.79 13.26 -12.32
CA SER A 330 -29.83 14.23 -11.95
C SER A 330 -31.19 13.56 -11.70
N GLN A 331 -31.57 12.59 -12.53
CA GLN A 331 -32.84 11.84 -12.36
C GLN A 331 -32.82 10.98 -11.09
N ALA A 332 -31.69 10.32 -10.80
CA ALA A 332 -31.50 9.55 -9.58
C ALA A 332 -31.60 10.46 -8.34
N LEU A 333 -30.93 11.61 -8.36
CA LEU A 333 -31.02 12.61 -7.28
C LEU A 333 -32.45 13.12 -7.11
N LEU A 334 -33.15 13.49 -8.19
CA LEU A 334 -34.52 13.98 -8.13
C LEU A 334 -35.48 12.93 -7.51
N SER A 335 -35.34 11.67 -7.92
CA SER A 335 -36.12 10.57 -7.36
C SER A 335 -35.93 10.42 -5.85
N LEU A 336 -34.70 10.60 -5.36
CA LEU A 336 -34.37 10.57 -3.94
C LEU A 336 -34.83 11.84 -3.21
N ILE A 337 -34.71 13.01 -3.82
CA ILE A 337 -35.14 14.30 -3.25
C ILE A 337 -36.65 14.25 -2.98
N ASP A 338 -37.42 13.78 -3.95
CA ASP A 338 -38.88 13.80 -3.89
C ASP A 338 -39.51 12.65 -3.07
N SER A 339 -38.74 11.58 -2.78
CA SER A 339 -39.26 10.38 -2.12
C SER A 339 -38.52 10.02 -0.82
N PRO A 340 -39.00 10.51 0.36
CA PRO A 340 -38.44 10.09 1.66
C PRO A 340 -38.52 8.57 1.89
N SER A 341 -39.55 7.91 1.38
CA SER A 341 -39.71 6.45 1.49
C SER A 341 -38.66 5.70 0.69
N LEU A 342 -38.25 6.22 -0.49
CA LEU A 342 -37.21 5.64 -1.30
C LEU A 342 -35.85 5.81 -0.60
N ARG A 343 -35.56 7.00 -0.07
CA ARG A 343 -34.32 7.25 0.71
C ARG A 343 -34.21 6.27 1.88
N LYS A 344 -35.31 6.12 2.66
CA LYS A 344 -35.31 5.21 3.81
C LYS A 344 -35.08 3.76 3.38
N ARG A 345 -35.81 3.27 2.36
CA ARG A 345 -35.69 1.89 1.86
C ARG A 345 -34.24 1.58 1.39
N MET A 346 -33.67 2.46 0.56
CA MET A 346 -32.30 2.26 0.04
C MET A 346 -31.26 2.37 1.14
N GLY A 347 -31.41 3.31 2.04
CA GLY A 347 -30.49 3.45 3.18
C GLY A 347 -30.51 2.25 4.11
N GLU A 348 -31.70 1.67 4.41
CA GLU A 348 -31.80 0.44 5.20
C GLU A 348 -31.16 -0.75 4.48
N ALA A 349 -31.42 -0.90 3.17
CA ALA A 349 -30.81 -1.95 2.35
C ALA A 349 -29.28 -1.82 2.31
N GLY A 350 -28.76 -0.60 2.14
CA GLY A 350 -27.34 -0.31 2.14
C GLY A 350 -26.68 -0.66 3.48
N ARG A 351 -27.28 -0.23 4.59
CA ARG A 351 -26.77 -0.56 5.94
C ARG A 351 -26.75 -2.08 6.19
N ALA A 352 -27.80 -2.79 5.79
CA ALA A 352 -27.87 -4.25 5.91
C ALA A 352 -26.75 -4.92 5.10
N ARG A 353 -26.49 -4.45 3.86
CA ARG A 353 -25.42 -4.97 3.01
C ARG A 353 -24.04 -4.75 3.62
N VAL A 354 -23.75 -3.54 4.11
CA VAL A 354 -22.47 -3.27 4.76
C VAL A 354 -22.23 -4.22 5.92
N LYS A 355 -23.23 -4.40 6.78
CA LYS A 355 -23.16 -5.30 7.93
C LYS A 355 -22.88 -6.75 7.53
N SER A 356 -23.54 -7.24 6.48
CA SER A 356 -23.43 -8.64 6.05
C SER A 356 -22.25 -8.96 5.15
N THR A 357 -21.61 -7.93 4.52
CA THR A 357 -20.61 -8.17 3.47
C THR A 357 -19.29 -7.44 3.73
N PHE A 358 -19.33 -6.23 4.28
CA PHE A 358 -18.16 -5.35 4.39
C PHE A 358 -17.77 -5.01 5.82
N SER A 359 -18.38 -5.63 6.82
CA SER A 359 -17.94 -5.46 8.21
C SER A 359 -16.67 -6.22 8.50
N TRP A 360 -15.86 -5.73 9.45
CA TRP A 360 -14.62 -6.36 9.85
C TRP A 360 -14.72 -7.86 10.15
N PRO A 361 -15.72 -8.36 10.91
CA PRO A 361 -15.83 -9.81 11.15
C PRO A 361 -15.95 -10.63 9.88
N VAL A 362 -16.72 -10.13 8.90
CA VAL A 362 -16.95 -10.83 7.62
C VAL A 362 -15.68 -10.83 6.77
N VAL A 363 -15.04 -9.68 6.62
CA VAL A 363 -13.82 -9.56 5.80
C VAL A 363 -12.65 -10.33 6.43
N VAL A 364 -12.50 -10.28 7.75
CA VAL A 364 -11.46 -11.07 8.46
C VAL A 364 -11.69 -12.58 8.28
N SER A 365 -12.96 -13.04 8.23
CA SER A 365 -13.23 -14.45 7.92
C SER A 365 -12.71 -14.84 6.54
N GLN A 366 -12.89 -14.00 5.52
CA GLN A 366 -12.35 -14.25 4.17
C GLN A 366 -10.81 -14.31 4.14
N TYR A 367 -10.14 -13.46 4.93
CA TYR A 367 -8.68 -13.56 5.09
C TYR A 367 -8.25 -14.88 5.75
N LYS A 368 -8.98 -15.33 6.79
CA LYS A 368 -8.69 -16.62 7.44
C LYS A 368 -8.90 -17.80 6.49
N GLU A 369 -9.95 -17.76 5.70
CA GLU A 369 -10.23 -18.78 4.67
C GLU A 369 -9.12 -18.82 3.64
N LEU A 370 -8.69 -17.66 3.11
CA LEU A 370 -7.56 -17.57 2.19
C LEU A 370 -6.28 -18.14 2.82
N PHE A 371 -5.94 -17.77 4.04
CA PHE A 371 -4.71 -18.26 4.68
C PHE A 371 -4.72 -19.78 4.86
N SER A 372 -5.87 -20.36 5.19
CA SER A 372 -6.05 -21.82 5.29
C SER A 372 -5.93 -22.52 3.92
N GLU A 373 -6.47 -21.91 2.87
CA GLU A 373 -6.34 -22.43 1.49
C GLU A 373 -4.88 -22.40 1.02
N LEU A 374 -4.17 -21.29 1.23
CA LEU A 374 -2.76 -21.14 0.88
C LEU A 374 -1.89 -22.14 1.67
N GLU A 375 -2.20 -22.37 2.93
CA GLU A 375 -1.52 -23.39 3.75
C GLU A 375 -1.74 -24.81 3.19
N SER A 376 -2.98 -25.13 2.86
CA SER A 376 -3.30 -26.45 2.28
C SER A 376 -2.57 -26.68 0.94
N CYS A 377 -2.53 -25.66 0.08
CA CYS A 377 -1.79 -25.70 -1.17
C CYS A 377 -0.28 -25.96 -0.94
N ARG A 378 0.30 -25.27 0.03
CA ARG A 378 1.71 -25.39 0.41
C ARG A 378 2.03 -26.77 0.99
N GLN A 379 1.18 -27.31 1.86
CA GLN A 379 1.34 -28.64 2.45
C GLN A 379 1.26 -29.75 1.38
N HIS A 380 0.34 -29.61 0.44
CA HIS A 380 0.21 -30.53 -0.68
C HIS A 380 1.50 -30.54 -1.52
N TYR A 381 2.01 -29.39 -1.87
CA TYR A 381 3.29 -29.28 -2.58
C TYR A 381 4.44 -29.93 -1.81
N GLN A 382 4.53 -29.73 -0.50
CA GLN A 382 5.57 -30.33 0.33
C GLN A 382 5.51 -31.86 0.33
N THR A 383 4.31 -32.44 0.38
CA THR A 383 4.13 -33.90 0.32
C THR A 383 4.53 -34.51 -1.02
N GLU A 384 4.31 -33.81 -2.12
CA GLU A 384 4.68 -34.30 -3.46
C GLU A 384 6.17 -34.10 -3.77
N HIS A 385 6.83 -33.12 -3.13
CA HIS A 385 8.20 -32.69 -3.45
C HIS A 385 9.15 -32.78 -2.24
N ASP A 386 8.95 -33.75 -1.36
CA ASP A 386 9.73 -33.91 -0.11
C ASP A 386 11.25 -34.03 -0.32
N HIS A 387 11.68 -34.31 -1.55
CA HIS A 387 13.08 -34.47 -1.96
C HIS A 387 13.54 -33.47 -3.03
N ALA A 388 12.79 -32.38 -3.24
CA ALA A 388 13.21 -31.37 -4.21
C ALA A 388 14.53 -30.72 -3.81
N GLU A 389 15.52 -30.81 -4.71
CA GLU A 389 16.83 -30.15 -4.52
C GLU A 389 16.63 -28.64 -4.32
N PRO A 390 17.35 -28.04 -3.35
CA PRO A 390 17.28 -26.61 -3.15
C PRO A 390 17.76 -25.87 -4.39
N THR A 391 16.99 -24.90 -4.84
CA THR A 391 17.34 -24.04 -5.98
C THR A 391 18.71 -23.40 -5.78
N SER A 392 19.56 -23.45 -6.80
CA SER A 392 20.92 -22.89 -6.76
C SER A 392 20.93 -21.37 -6.58
N VAL A 393 19.93 -20.65 -7.13
CA VAL A 393 19.82 -19.19 -7.04
C VAL A 393 18.97 -18.82 -5.82
N ARG A 394 19.63 -18.45 -4.73
CA ARG A 394 19.00 -18.11 -3.45
C ARG A 394 18.90 -16.63 -3.17
N ILE A 395 19.64 -15.81 -3.89
CA ILE A 395 19.76 -14.36 -3.67
C ILE A 395 19.26 -13.63 -4.92
N HIS A 396 18.55 -12.54 -4.72
CA HIS A 396 18.07 -11.70 -5.81
C HIS A 396 19.27 -11.20 -6.65
N PRO A 397 19.29 -11.41 -7.99
CA PRO A 397 20.44 -11.10 -8.82
C PRO A 397 20.93 -9.64 -8.74
N SER A 398 20.02 -8.70 -8.58
CA SER A 398 20.37 -7.26 -8.47
C SER A 398 20.55 -6.77 -7.02
N ARG A 399 20.45 -7.65 -6.03
CA ARG A 399 20.58 -7.35 -4.59
C ARG A 399 21.44 -8.41 -3.92
N GLY A 400 22.57 -8.74 -4.57
CA GLY A 400 23.51 -9.74 -4.09
C GLY A 400 24.31 -9.29 -2.87
N ASN A 401 25.36 -10.04 -2.57
CA ASN A 401 26.28 -9.71 -1.50
C ASN A 401 27.19 -8.54 -1.95
N PRO A 402 27.11 -7.36 -1.34
CA PRO A 402 27.90 -6.21 -1.77
C PRO A 402 29.40 -6.43 -1.65
N PHE A 403 29.86 -7.28 -0.73
CA PHE A 403 31.28 -7.62 -0.61
C PHE A 403 31.78 -8.57 -1.71
N VAL A 404 30.85 -9.21 -2.42
CA VAL A 404 31.15 -10.01 -3.62
C VAL A 404 30.98 -9.15 -4.88
N ASP A 405 29.88 -8.43 -4.99
CA ASP A 405 29.52 -7.65 -6.17
C ASP A 405 30.52 -6.52 -6.44
N PHE A 406 31.02 -5.89 -5.38
CA PHE A 406 31.97 -4.76 -5.46
C PHE A 406 33.42 -5.14 -5.12
N LEU A 407 33.72 -6.44 -4.99
CA LEU A 407 35.08 -6.89 -4.61
C LEU A 407 36.15 -6.36 -5.55
N ARG A 408 35.83 -6.30 -6.85
CA ARG A 408 36.78 -5.82 -7.88
C ARG A 408 36.99 -4.30 -7.88
N PHE A 409 36.30 -3.55 -7.03
CA PHE A 409 36.55 -2.11 -6.86
C PHE A 409 37.79 -1.85 -6.00
N ALA A 410 38.19 -2.83 -5.19
CA ALA A 410 39.44 -2.79 -4.42
C ALA A 410 40.58 -3.38 -5.24
N THR A 411 41.81 -2.94 -4.95
CA THR A 411 43.04 -3.47 -5.57
C THR A 411 43.40 -4.86 -5.08
N ALA A 412 42.93 -5.22 -3.86
CA ALA A 412 43.16 -6.52 -3.24
C ALA A 412 41.97 -6.89 -2.34
N SER A 413 41.79 -8.16 -2.10
CA SER A 413 40.82 -8.72 -1.14
C SER A 413 41.59 -9.26 0.08
N LEU A 414 40.91 -9.33 1.22
CA LEU A 414 41.41 -9.95 2.44
C LEU A 414 40.76 -11.30 2.64
N GLY A 415 41.50 -12.38 2.53
CA GLY A 415 41.04 -13.76 2.68
C GLY A 415 41.78 -14.54 3.76
N ASP A 416 41.47 -15.80 3.94
CA ASP A 416 42.00 -16.67 4.99
C ASP A 416 43.50 -16.93 4.88
N ASP A 417 44.05 -16.89 3.67
CA ASP A 417 45.45 -17.19 3.39
C ASP A 417 46.33 -15.93 3.41
N ASP A 418 45.74 -14.75 3.59
CA ASP A 418 46.50 -13.53 3.74
C ASP A 418 47.12 -13.42 5.14
N PHE A 419 48.21 -12.66 5.21
CA PHE A 419 48.91 -12.41 6.46
C PHE A 419 48.77 -10.94 6.88
N VAL A 420 48.57 -10.72 8.17
CA VAL A 420 48.55 -9.39 8.76
C VAL A 420 49.62 -9.24 9.84
N GLN A 421 50.16 -8.07 9.94
CA GLN A 421 51.13 -7.68 10.96
C GLN A 421 50.73 -6.36 11.61
N CYS A 422 51.26 -6.09 12.81
CA CYS A 422 51.06 -4.80 13.45
C CYS A 422 51.66 -3.68 12.59
N GLY A 423 50.85 -2.70 12.22
CA GLY A 423 51.24 -1.51 11.46
C GLY A 423 51.91 -0.43 12.31
N VAL A 424 51.89 -0.61 13.63
CA VAL A 424 52.47 0.31 14.62
C VAL A 424 53.34 -0.47 15.60
N LYS A 425 54.29 0.22 16.22
CA LYS A 425 55.14 -0.40 17.26
C LYS A 425 54.27 -0.79 18.47
N PRO A 426 54.62 -1.88 19.18
CA PRO A 426 53.82 -2.38 20.30
C PRO A 426 53.59 -1.33 21.39
N ASP A 427 54.52 -0.47 21.66
CA ASP A 427 54.47 0.63 22.64
C ASP A 427 53.54 1.77 22.19
N GLN A 428 53.26 1.89 20.91
CA GLN A 428 52.40 2.94 20.33
C GLN A 428 50.96 2.48 20.10
N TRP A 429 50.65 1.17 20.24
CA TRP A 429 49.34 0.64 19.95
C TRP A 429 48.22 1.30 20.79
N ASP A 430 48.44 1.42 22.11
CA ASP A 430 47.43 1.99 23.00
C ASP A 430 47.13 3.45 22.71
N PHE A 431 48.19 4.21 22.44
CA PHE A 431 48.01 5.61 22.07
C PHE A 431 47.24 5.78 20.78
N ASN A 432 47.62 5.06 19.73
CA ASN A 432 46.93 5.11 18.44
C ASN A 432 45.49 4.59 18.55
N TRP A 433 45.27 3.54 19.34
CA TRP A 433 43.92 3.01 19.62
C TRP A 433 43.02 4.04 20.33
N GLN A 434 43.54 4.72 21.35
CA GLN A 434 42.81 5.76 22.06
C GLN A 434 42.47 6.94 21.16
N GLN A 435 43.43 7.36 20.34
CA GLN A 435 43.22 8.41 19.34
C GLN A 435 42.12 8.00 18.36
N LEU A 436 42.20 6.78 17.84
CA LEU A 436 41.18 6.26 16.92
C LEU A 436 39.78 6.26 17.53
N GLN A 437 39.67 5.85 18.78
CA GLN A 437 38.40 5.81 19.52
C GLN A 437 37.86 7.21 19.90
N SER A 438 38.69 8.20 20.04
CA SER A 438 38.28 9.57 20.36
C SER A 438 37.52 10.24 19.21
N VAL A 439 37.66 9.74 17.99
CA VAL A 439 36.98 10.26 16.80
C VAL A 439 35.64 9.57 16.62
N LYS A 440 34.55 10.30 16.87
CA LYS A 440 33.15 9.75 16.77
C LYS A 440 32.86 9.07 15.42
N LEU A 441 33.40 9.59 14.32
CA LEU A 441 33.21 8.99 12.99
C LEU A 441 33.76 7.57 12.91
N ASN A 442 34.78 7.21 13.67
CA ASN A 442 35.37 5.88 13.64
C ASN A 442 34.51 4.81 14.34
N SER A 443 33.59 5.22 15.19
CA SER A 443 32.60 4.32 15.83
C SER A 443 31.34 4.11 14.98
N ALA A 444 31.16 4.88 13.88
CA ALA A 444 30.02 4.68 12.99
C ALA A 444 30.03 3.27 12.39
N TYR A 445 28.83 2.68 12.23
CA TYR A 445 28.63 1.36 11.61
C TYR A 445 29.45 0.23 12.26
N SER A 446 29.63 0.26 13.59
CA SER A 446 30.44 -0.73 14.34
C SER A 446 29.75 -2.06 14.60
N ASN A 447 28.47 -2.23 14.27
CA ASN A 447 27.62 -3.37 14.63
C ASN A 447 28.13 -4.73 14.16
N PHE A 448 28.90 -4.75 13.07
CA PHE A 448 29.43 -5.98 12.47
C PHE A 448 30.91 -6.23 12.79
N ARG A 449 31.51 -5.48 13.70
CA ARG A 449 32.90 -5.67 14.17
C ARG A 449 32.94 -6.50 15.45
N LEU A 450 34.12 -6.98 15.79
CA LEU A 450 34.36 -7.63 17.08
C LEU A 450 34.05 -6.68 18.25
N ASN A 451 33.50 -7.20 19.32
CA ASN A 451 33.25 -6.42 20.51
C ASN A 451 34.54 -6.16 21.31
N LYS A 452 34.46 -5.36 22.38
CA LYS A 452 35.63 -4.95 23.15
C LYS A 452 36.46 -6.13 23.69
N LYS A 453 35.82 -7.17 24.25
CA LYS A 453 36.51 -8.36 24.78
C LYS A 453 37.22 -9.14 23.67
N GLU A 454 36.56 -9.29 22.55
CA GLU A 454 37.08 -9.95 21.37
C GLU A 454 38.27 -9.16 20.75
N LEU A 455 38.19 -7.83 20.75
CA LEU A 455 39.29 -6.96 20.33
C LEU A 455 40.50 -7.04 21.24
N ASP A 456 40.30 -7.12 22.55
CA ASP A 456 41.39 -7.31 23.53
C ASP A 456 42.11 -8.65 23.31
N LEU A 457 41.37 -9.72 22.99
CA LEU A 457 41.92 -11.04 22.64
C LEU A 457 42.71 -10.96 21.35
N LEU A 458 42.16 -10.38 20.29
CA LEU A 458 42.84 -10.16 19.01
C LEU A 458 44.15 -9.41 19.18
N ARG A 459 44.09 -8.29 19.93
CA ARG A 459 45.25 -7.48 20.25
C ARG A 459 46.35 -8.29 20.94
N SER A 460 46.01 -9.02 21.99
CA SER A 460 46.98 -9.83 22.76
C SER A 460 47.66 -10.85 21.85
N HIS A 461 46.90 -11.47 20.94
CA HIS A 461 47.48 -12.41 19.98
C HIS A 461 48.43 -11.74 18.99
N LEU A 462 48.04 -10.62 18.39
CA LEU A 462 48.86 -9.87 17.44
C LEU A 462 50.12 -9.30 18.08
N GLN A 463 50.07 -8.93 19.34
CA GLN A 463 51.26 -8.48 20.06
C GLN A 463 52.26 -9.61 20.40
N SER A 464 51.81 -10.84 20.52
CA SER A 464 52.63 -12.02 20.79
C SER A 464 53.33 -12.57 19.52
N LYS A 465 52.79 -12.27 18.34
CA LYS A 465 53.32 -12.72 17.05
C LYS A 465 53.58 -11.51 16.14
N GLN A 466 54.70 -11.53 15.44
CA GLN A 466 55.05 -10.43 14.52
C GLN A 466 54.15 -10.41 13.26
N CYS A 467 53.71 -11.61 12.83
CA CYS A 467 52.86 -11.81 11.66
C CYS A 467 51.95 -13.03 11.90
N CYS A 468 50.67 -12.94 11.49
CA CYS A 468 49.70 -14.03 11.63
C CYS A 468 48.88 -14.17 10.34
N SER A 469 48.51 -15.38 9.97
CA SER A 469 47.51 -15.57 8.91
C SER A 469 46.11 -15.20 9.41
N VAL A 470 45.26 -14.75 8.50
CA VAL A 470 43.86 -14.45 8.82
C VAL A 470 43.15 -15.71 9.36
N ARG A 471 43.47 -16.88 8.84
CA ARG A 471 42.97 -18.17 9.30
C ARG A 471 43.30 -18.42 10.77
N GLU A 472 44.57 -18.29 11.17
CA GLU A 472 44.99 -18.40 12.58
C GLU A 472 44.26 -17.43 13.50
N ILE A 473 43.95 -16.23 13.02
CA ILE A 473 43.19 -15.25 13.80
C ILE A 473 41.74 -15.68 13.91
N LYS A 474 41.13 -16.16 12.85
CA LYS A 474 39.75 -16.67 12.88
C LYS A 474 39.57 -17.84 13.86
N ASP A 475 40.60 -18.71 13.96
CA ASP A 475 40.57 -19.88 14.85
C ASP A 475 40.56 -19.52 16.35
N LEU A 476 40.83 -18.26 16.69
CA LEU A 476 40.68 -17.74 18.07
C LEU A 476 39.24 -17.52 18.46
N PHE A 477 38.30 -17.52 17.52
CA PHE A 477 36.92 -17.16 17.69
C PHE A 477 35.97 -18.29 17.28
N LEU A 478 34.71 -18.21 17.66
CA LEU A 478 33.69 -19.12 17.18
C LEU A 478 33.55 -19.01 15.66
N PRO A 479 33.28 -20.08 14.91
CA PRO A 479 33.11 -20.04 13.48
C PRO A 479 32.11 -18.98 12.99
N SER A 480 31.03 -18.72 13.76
CA SER A 480 30.04 -17.69 13.47
C SER A 480 30.59 -16.25 13.54
N ARG A 481 31.80 -16.05 14.08
CA ARG A 481 32.46 -14.75 14.19
C ARG A 481 33.49 -14.48 13.07
N GLY A 482 33.72 -15.46 12.18
CA GLY A 482 34.77 -15.36 11.14
C GLY A 482 34.65 -14.12 10.25
N GLU A 483 33.42 -13.76 9.83
CA GLU A 483 33.22 -12.54 9.02
C GLU A 483 33.40 -11.25 9.83
N HIS A 484 33.05 -11.25 11.11
CA HIS A 484 33.31 -10.12 12.01
C HIS A 484 34.81 -9.89 12.22
N VAL A 485 35.59 -10.98 12.21
CA VAL A 485 37.06 -10.89 12.22
C VAL A 485 37.57 -10.18 10.97
N LEU A 486 37.15 -10.62 9.77
CA LEU A 486 37.54 -9.99 8.50
C LEU A 486 37.21 -8.50 8.47
N LEU A 487 35.99 -8.14 8.85
CA LEU A 487 35.58 -6.73 8.90
C LEU A 487 36.39 -5.92 9.90
N THR A 488 36.75 -6.52 11.03
CA THR A 488 37.58 -5.86 12.04
C THR A 488 39.02 -5.70 11.56
N LEU A 489 39.63 -6.72 10.94
CA LEU A 489 40.98 -6.64 10.39
C LEU A 489 41.05 -5.59 9.29
N SER A 490 40.11 -5.59 8.35
CA SER A 490 40.01 -4.58 7.30
C SER A 490 39.90 -3.16 7.88
N TRP A 491 39.08 -2.99 8.94
CA TRP A 491 38.93 -1.71 9.63
C TRP A 491 40.22 -1.28 10.36
N LEU A 492 40.95 -2.20 10.98
CA LEU A 492 42.22 -1.91 11.63
C LEU A 492 43.32 -1.54 10.59
N CYS A 493 43.31 -2.21 9.42
CA CYS A 493 44.16 -1.85 8.29
C CYS A 493 43.88 -0.45 7.76
N LYS A 494 42.60 -0.10 7.62
CA LYS A 494 42.18 1.23 7.17
C LYS A 494 42.75 2.37 8.00
N TYR A 495 42.95 2.13 9.29
CA TYR A 495 43.51 3.14 10.21
C TYR A 495 44.97 2.92 10.57
N GLY A 496 45.65 2.03 9.86
CA GLY A 496 47.11 1.82 9.99
C GLY A 496 47.52 1.08 11.26
N LEU A 497 46.59 0.52 12.02
CA LEU A 497 46.93 -0.31 13.18
C LEU A 497 47.46 -1.69 12.78
N LEU A 498 47.01 -2.16 11.62
CA LEU A 498 47.52 -3.35 10.95
C LEU A 498 47.93 -3.03 9.53
N SER A 499 48.76 -3.87 8.96
CA SER A 499 49.10 -3.91 7.55
C SER A 499 49.02 -5.34 7.01
N ILE A 500 48.64 -5.46 5.74
CA ILE A 500 48.69 -6.74 5.03
C ILE A 500 50.12 -6.98 4.60
N VAL A 501 50.59 -8.20 4.79
CA VAL A 501 51.93 -8.64 4.30
C VAL A 501 51.70 -9.25 2.92
N SER A 502 52.24 -8.59 1.91
CA SER A 502 52.24 -9.07 0.52
C SER A 502 53.29 -10.17 0.29
#